data_1a0a83d19f45c52454f398565cd81ef5
#
_entry.id   1a0a83d19f45c52454f398565cd81ef5
#
_cell.length_a   1.000
_cell.length_b   1.000
_cell.length_c   1.000
_cell.angle_alpha   90.00
_cell.angle_beta   90.00
_cell.angle_gamma   90.00
#
_symmetry.space_group_name_H-M   'P 1'
#
loop_
_entity.id
_entity.type
_entity.pdbx_description
1 polymer ?
#
loop_
_entity_poly.entity_id
_entity_poly.type
_entity_poly.pdbx_seq_one_letter_code
_entity_poly.pdbx_strand_id
1 'polypeptide(L)'
;MTAQLANSKLHVAVLMGGWSNEREVSLTSGAGIAAALRRIGHTVTEIDMDRDVALRLREIAPDVVFNALHGTPGEDGTVQGMLDLMGLKYTHSGLTASAIAIDKQLTKAILAPLGIRMPGGHVVKSASLHDGDPLPRPYVLKPVNEGSSVGVAIVTDASNYGNPIARSAEGPWQQFDELLAEPFIAGKELTVAVLDGEALAVTELIPTQGFYDYDAKYTDGLTVHQCPADLPADVTRAAMDMALAAHNALGCKGATRSDFRYDPAQGLAGLYLLEVNTQPGMTPLSLVPEQAK
;
A
#
# COMPACT_ATOMS: atom_id res chain seq x y z
N MET A 1 16.21 23.40 -13.50
CA MET A 1 15.01 23.06 -14.29
C MET A 1 13.73 22.92 -13.46
N THR A 2 13.78 22.88 -12.15
CA THR A 2 12.63 22.65 -11.24
C THR A 2 11.72 23.86 -10.99
N ALA A 3 12.23 25.08 -11.05
CA ALA A 3 11.43 26.29 -10.73
C ALA A 3 10.54 26.81 -11.89
N GLN A 4 10.78 26.40 -13.13
CA GLN A 4 10.02 26.85 -14.29
C GLN A 4 8.76 26.06 -14.59
N LEU A 5 8.63 24.85 -14.04
CA LEU A 5 7.43 24.00 -14.19
C LEU A 5 6.30 24.36 -13.20
N ALA A 6 6.63 25.06 -12.11
CA ALA A 6 5.65 25.41 -11.06
C ALA A 6 4.54 26.40 -11.51
N ASN A 7 4.66 27.04 -12.71
CA ASN A 7 3.71 28.03 -13.20
C ASN A 7 3.11 27.72 -14.59
N SER A 8 3.42 26.55 -15.19
CA SER A 8 2.85 26.17 -16.48
C SER A 8 1.55 25.38 -16.29
N LYS A 9 0.50 25.80 -17.00
CA LYS A 9 -0.74 25.03 -17.08
C LYS A 9 -0.47 23.77 -17.89
N LEU A 10 -0.55 22.62 -17.23
CA LEU A 10 -0.38 21.30 -17.85
C LEU A 10 -1.73 20.71 -18.24
N HIS A 11 -1.73 19.87 -19.26
CA HIS A 11 -2.82 18.95 -19.53
C HIS A 11 -2.52 17.61 -18.81
N VAL A 12 -3.29 17.31 -17.78
CA VAL A 12 -3.14 16.13 -16.96
C VAL A 12 -4.21 15.10 -17.28
N ALA A 13 -3.84 13.90 -17.68
CA ALA A 13 -4.75 12.76 -17.73
C ALA A 13 -4.76 12.07 -16.37
N VAL A 14 -5.91 11.95 -15.73
CA VAL A 14 -6.08 11.22 -14.47
C VAL A 14 -6.63 9.84 -14.79
N LEU A 15 -5.81 8.80 -14.62
CA LEU A 15 -6.25 7.40 -14.75
C LEU A 15 -6.90 6.97 -13.46
N MET A 16 -8.14 6.49 -13.53
CA MET A 16 -8.91 6.03 -12.39
C MET A 16 -9.79 4.83 -12.77
N GLY A 17 -10.48 4.23 -11.82
CA GLY A 17 -11.38 3.10 -12.07
C GLY A 17 -10.64 1.80 -12.34
N GLY A 18 -10.69 1.31 -13.58
CA GLY A 18 -10.11 0.04 -13.95
C GLY A 18 -10.97 -1.15 -13.52
N TRP A 19 -10.37 -2.33 -13.38
CA TRP A 19 -11.09 -3.59 -13.10
C TRP A 19 -10.62 -4.34 -11.84
N SER A 20 -9.83 -3.68 -10.99
CA SER A 20 -9.45 -4.25 -9.70
C SER A 20 -10.61 -4.25 -8.71
N ASN A 21 -10.48 -5.00 -7.63
CA ASN A 21 -11.44 -4.98 -6.52
C ASN A 21 -11.51 -3.61 -5.81
N GLU A 22 -10.53 -2.73 -6.06
CA GLU A 22 -10.42 -1.38 -5.49
C GLU A 22 -10.92 -0.28 -6.44
N ARG A 23 -11.69 -0.65 -7.47
CA ARG A 23 -12.23 0.28 -8.49
C ARG A 23 -12.89 1.51 -7.88
N GLU A 24 -13.79 1.33 -6.92
CA GLU A 24 -14.54 2.44 -6.30
C GLU A 24 -13.63 3.40 -5.52
N VAL A 25 -12.61 2.88 -4.86
CA VAL A 25 -11.58 3.68 -4.19
C VAL A 25 -10.79 4.50 -5.20
N SER A 26 -10.45 3.89 -6.33
CA SER A 26 -9.76 4.54 -7.45
C SER A 26 -10.58 5.67 -8.07
N LEU A 27 -11.87 5.45 -8.31
CA LEU A 27 -12.79 6.49 -8.83
C LEU A 27 -12.90 7.67 -7.86
N THR A 28 -13.03 7.39 -6.56
CA THR A 28 -13.12 8.44 -5.52
C THR A 28 -11.81 9.23 -5.43
N SER A 29 -10.65 8.55 -5.40
CA SER A 29 -9.33 9.16 -5.41
C SER A 29 -9.13 10.02 -6.64
N GLY A 30 -9.42 9.48 -7.83
CA GLY A 30 -9.27 10.16 -9.11
C GLY A 30 -10.12 11.42 -9.23
N ALA A 31 -11.38 11.37 -8.79
CA ALA A 31 -12.26 12.53 -8.77
C ALA A 31 -11.72 13.65 -7.85
N GLY A 32 -11.24 13.30 -6.66
CA GLY A 32 -10.60 14.23 -5.72
C GLY A 32 -9.35 14.89 -6.30
N ILE A 33 -8.49 14.09 -6.92
CA ILE A 33 -7.28 14.55 -7.61
C ILE A 33 -7.63 15.48 -8.78
N ALA A 34 -8.58 15.10 -9.63
CA ALA A 34 -9.02 15.90 -10.78
C ALA A 34 -9.56 17.26 -10.33
N ALA A 35 -10.38 17.29 -9.27
CA ALA A 35 -10.89 18.53 -8.69
C ALA A 35 -9.73 19.41 -8.14
N ALA A 36 -8.76 18.82 -7.44
CA ALA A 36 -7.61 19.55 -6.91
C ALA A 36 -6.73 20.14 -8.02
N LEU A 37 -6.43 19.37 -9.07
CA LEU A 37 -5.65 19.82 -10.21
C LEU A 37 -6.34 20.97 -10.98
N ARG A 38 -7.66 20.88 -11.19
CA ARG A 38 -8.43 21.98 -11.80
C ARG A 38 -8.41 23.25 -10.95
N ARG A 39 -8.50 23.11 -9.61
CA ARG A 39 -8.46 24.26 -8.69
C ARG A 39 -7.13 25.03 -8.76
N ILE A 40 -6.02 24.36 -9.03
CA ILE A 40 -4.72 24.99 -9.20
C ILE A 40 -4.42 25.38 -10.66
N GLY A 41 -5.41 25.22 -11.56
CA GLY A 41 -5.39 25.79 -12.92
C GLY A 41 -4.92 24.86 -14.03
N HIS A 42 -4.75 23.55 -13.78
CA HIS A 42 -4.45 22.59 -14.84
C HIS A 42 -5.68 22.22 -15.67
N THR A 43 -5.48 21.84 -16.92
CA THR A 43 -6.47 21.17 -17.74
C THR A 43 -6.48 19.70 -17.39
N VAL A 44 -7.65 19.10 -17.10
CA VAL A 44 -7.74 17.72 -16.63
C VAL A 44 -8.70 16.91 -17.48
N THR A 45 -8.22 15.78 -17.98
CA THR A 45 -9.04 14.72 -18.58
C THR A 45 -9.06 13.50 -17.66
N GLU A 46 -10.25 13.14 -17.19
CA GLU A 46 -10.47 11.93 -16.40
C GLU A 46 -10.68 10.74 -17.33
N ILE A 47 -10.00 9.63 -17.05
CA ILE A 47 -10.05 8.41 -17.84
C ILE A 47 -10.38 7.25 -16.91
N ASP A 48 -11.62 6.76 -16.98
CA ASP A 48 -11.95 5.45 -16.43
C ASP A 48 -11.27 4.40 -17.29
N MET A 49 -10.28 3.71 -16.69
CA MET A 49 -9.36 2.85 -17.42
C MET A 49 -10.03 1.58 -17.91
N ASP A 50 -9.87 1.34 -19.21
CA ASP A 50 -10.18 0.08 -19.86
C ASP A 50 -8.97 -0.41 -20.70
N ARG A 51 -9.16 -1.48 -21.48
CA ARG A 51 -8.08 -2.08 -22.28
C ARG A 51 -7.63 -1.22 -23.46
N ASP A 52 -8.39 -0.18 -23.83
CA ASP A 52 -8.08 0.75 -24.91
C ASP A 52 -7.41 2.04 -24.39
N VAL A 53 -7.02 2.08 -23.11
CA VAL A 53 -6.43 3.27 -22.45
C VAL A 53 -5.22 3.83 -23.20
N ALA A 54 -4.35 2.98 -23.78
CA ALA A 54 -3.19 3.43 -24.56
C ALA A 54 -3.59 4.21 -25.81
N LEU A 55 -4.68 3.83 -26.48
CA LEU A 55 -5.22 4.55 -27.66
C LEU A 55 -5.75 5.91 -27.23
N ARG A 56 -6.54 5.96 -26.16
CA ARG A 56 -7.08 7.22 -25.60
C ARG A 56 -5.97 8.18 -25.19
N LEU A 57 -4.93 7.69 -24.50
CA LEU A 57 -3.80 8.52 -24.10
C LEU A 57 -3.03 9.08 -25.30
N ARG A 58 -2.91 8.32 -26.40
CA ARG A 58 -2.32 8.79 -27.65
C ARG A 58 -3.15 9.92 -28.30
N GLU A 59 -4.47 9.79 -28.31
CA GLU A 59 -5.36 10.81 -28.87
C GLU A 59 -5.37 12.08 -28.02
N ILE A 60 -5.39 11.95 -26.70
CA ILE A 60 -5.41 13.07 -25.75
C ILE A 60 -4.08 13.80 -25.70
N ALA A 61 -2.95 13.07 -25.89
CA ALA A 61 -1.59 13.58 -25.81
C ALA A 61 -1.34 14.46 -24.56
N PRO A 62 -1.52 13.95 -23.34
CA PRO A 62 -1.36 14.74 -22.11
C PRO A 62 0.13 15.06 -21.86
N ASP A 63 0.40 16.17 -21.15
CA ASP A 63 1.74 16.51 -20.68
C ASP A 63 2.23 15.55 -19.59
N VAL A 64 1.28 15.04 -18.75
CA VAL A 64 1.56 14.12 -17.66
C VAL A 64 0.32 13.27 -17.36
N VAL A 65 0.53 12.04 -16.93
CA VAL A 65 -0.50 11.13 -16.45
C VAL A 65 -0.46 11.08 -14.92
N PHE A 66 -1.57 11.37 -14.26
CA PHE A 66 -1.72 11.09 -12.84
C PHE A 66 -2.33 9.69 -12.70
N ASN A 67 -1.54 8.75 -12.16
CA ASN A 67 -2.03 7.41 -11.86
C ASN A 67 -2.79 7.45 -10.51
N ALA A 68 -4.11 7.28 -10.54
CA ALA A 68 -4.98 7.15 -9.37
C ALA A 68 -5.63 5.75 -9.32
N LEU A 69 -5.07 4.79 -10.05
CA LEU A 69 -5.52 3.40 -10.01
C LEU A 69 -5.06 2.74 -8.72
N HIS A 70 -5.81 1.75 -8.25
CA HIS A 70 -5.47 0.89 -7.12
C HIS A 70 -5.52 -0.58 -7.52
N GLY A 71 -4.69 -1.40 -6.86
CA GLY A 71 -4.54 -2.81 -7.21
C GLY A 71 -3.97 -3.03 -8.62
N THR A 72 -4.08 -4.26 -9.11
CA THR A 72 -3.65 -4.63 -10.47
C THR A 72 -4.64 -4.10 -11.51
N PRO A 73 -4.17 -3.41 -12.58
CA PRO A 73 -2.77 -3.23 -13.03
C PRO A 73 -2.15 -1.89 -12.62
N GLY A 74 -2.74 -1.15 -11.69
CA GLY A 74 -2.31 0.21 -11.32
C GLY A 74 -1.10 0.28 -10.42
N GLU A 75 -0.88 -0.77 -9.59
CA GLU A 75 0.13 -0.81 -8.53
C GLU A 75 1.26 -1.82 -8.77
N ASP A 76 1.15 -2.66 -9.81
CA ASP A 76 2.05 -3.78 -10.07
C ASP A 76 3.12 -3.51 -11.15
N GLY A 77 3.21 -2.27 -11.64
CA GLY A 77 4.14 -1.89 -12.70
C GLY A 77 3.58 -2.04 -14.13
N THR A 78 2.43 -2.67 -14.31
CA THR A 78 1.84 -2.92 -15.65
C THR A 78 1.49 -1.62 -16.35
N VAL A 79 0.75 -0.72 -15.71
CA VAL A 79 0.39 0.60 -16.26
C VAL A 79 1.63 1.46 -16.41
N GLN A 80 2.53 1.44 -15.45
CA GLN A 80 3.79 2.19 -15.50
C GLN A 80 4.64 1.77 -16.72
N GLY A 81 4.75 0.47 -16.99
CA GLY A 81 5.48 -0.05 -18.16
C GLY A 81 4.84 0.37 -19.50
N MET A 82 3.51 0.40 -19.57
CA MET A 82 2.81 0.94 -20.74
C MET A 82 3.13 2.43 -20.94
N LEU A 83 3.07 3.23 -19.88
CA LEU A 83 3.37 4.66 -19.93
C LEU A 83 4.83 4.93 -20.31
N ASP A 84 5.78 4.11 -19.81
CA ASP A 84 7.19 4.16 -20.20
C ASP A 84 7.37 3.90 -21.71
N LEU A 85 6.73 2.86 -22.25
CA LEU A 85 6.75 2.56 -23.69
C LEU A 85 6.13 3.66 -24.54
N MET A 86 5.14 4.36 -24.02
CA MET A 86 4.51 5.51 -24.67
C MET A 86 5.34 6.80 -24.56
N GLY A 87 6.39 6.83 -23.72
CA GLY A 87 7.19 8.01 -23.44
C GLY A 87 6.44 9.09 -22.66
N LEU A 88 5.37 8.71 -21.94
CA LEU A 88 4.56 9.62 -21.13
C LEU A 88 5.17 9.78 -19.74
N LYS A 89 5.18 11.00 -19.24
CA LYS A 89 5.49 11.26 -17.82
C LYS A 89 4.30 10.88 -16.96
N TYR A 90 4.55 10.33 -15.79
CA TYR A 90 3.50 9.97 -14.86
C TYR A 90 3.92 10.17 -13.40
N THR A 91 2.92 10.19 -12.51
CA THR A 91 3.12 10.35 -11.06
C THR A 91 3.45 9.01 -10.41
N HIS A 92 4.03 9.11 -9.20
CA HIS A 92 4.40 7.98 -8.34
C HIS A 92 5.56 7.12 -8.87
N SER A 93 5.70 5.96 -8.30
CA SER A 93 6.81 5.04 -8.56
C SER A 93 6.73 4.43 -9.95
N GLY A 94 7.88 4.10 -10.52
CA GLY A 94 7.98 3.46 -11.84
C GLY A 94 7.73 1.96 -11.80
N LEU A 95 7.82 1.31 -12.98
CA LEU A 95 7.56 -0.12 -13.18
C LEU A 95 8.26 -1.00 -12.14
N THR A 96 9.59 -0.90 -12.03
CA THR A 96 10.39 -1.79 -11.18
C THR A 96 10.02 -1.64 -9.71
N ALA A 97 9.91 -0.40 -9.20
CA ALA A 97 9.58 -0.14 -7.82
C ALA A 97 8.16 -0.65 -7.48
N SER A 98 7.19 -0.43 -8.36
CA SER A 98 5.81 -0.90 -8.18
C SER A 98 5.73 -2.44 -8.21
N ALA A 99 6.38 -3.09 -9.16
CA ALA A 99 6.39 -4.55 -9.27
C ALA A 99 7.06 -5.24 -8.06
N ILE A 100 8.11 -4.62 -7.50
CA ILE A 100 8.76 -5.16 -6.29
C ILE A 100 7.89 -4.89 -5.05
N ALA A 101 7.37 -3.69 -4.90
CA ALA A 101 6.66 -3.29 -3.69
C ALA A 101 5.35 -4.04 -3.48
N ILE A 102 4.63 -4.41 -4.54
CA ILE A 102 3.40 -5.22 -4.44
C ILE A 102 3.71 -6.64 -3.97
N ASP A 103 4.89 -7.18 -4.31
CA ASP A 103 5.35 -8.50 -3.88
C ASP A 103 6.06 -8.41 -2.53
N LYS A 104 5.35 -8.85 -1.48
CA LYS A 104 5.84 -8.78 -0.11
C LYS A 104 7.11 -9.61 0.12
N GLN A 105 7.30 -10.70 -0.62
CA GLN A 105 8.48 -11.54 -0.51
C GLN A 105 9.71 -10.88 -1.18
N LEU A 106 9.54 -10.31 -2.36
CA LEU A 106 10.61 -9.56 -3.02
C LEU A 106 10.98 -8.32 -2.22
N THR A 107 10.01 -7.59 -1.70
CA THR A 107 10.23 -6.44 -0.80
C THR A 107 11.08 -6.84 0.40
N LYS A 108 10.76 -7.95 1.07
CA LYS A 108 11.56 -8.48 2.19
C LYS A 108 12.98 -8.85 1.77
N ALA A 109 13.13 -9.53 0.64
CA ALA A 109 14.44 -9.96 0.14
C ALA A 109 15.37 -8.77 -0.12
N ILE A 110 14.83 -7.62 -0.51
CA ILE A 110 15.59 -6.39 -0.76
C ILE A 110 15.84 -5.60 0.53
N LEU A 111 14.83 -5.45 1.38
CA LEU A 111 14.92 -4.55 2.53
C LEU A 111 15.59 -5.16 3.76
N ALA A 112 15.43 -6.47 3.99
CA ALA A 112 16.02 -7.13 5.17
C ALA A 112 17.56 -7.06 5.21
N PRO A 113 18.30 -7.26 4.09
CA PRO A 113 19.77 -7.10 4.07
C PRO A 113 20.24 -5.67 4.40
N LEU A 114 19.37 -4.67 4.26
CA LEU A 114 19.67 -3.28 4.60
C LEU A 114 19.42 -2.96 6.09
N GLY A 115 19.06 -3.97 6.89
CA GLY A 115 18.78 -3.80 8.31
C GLY A 115 17.36 -3.28 8.61
N ILE A 116 16.49 -3.17 7.61
CA ILE A 116 15.08 -2.82 7.82
C ILE A 116 14.37 -4.04 8.39
N ARG A 117 13.90 -3.90 9.63
CA ARG A 117 13.24 -5.01 10.32
C ARG A 117 11.85 -5.24 9.75
N MET A 118 11.63 -6.46 9.28
CA MET A 118 10.34 -6.97 8.81
C MET A 118 10.00 -8.27 9.55
N PRO A 119 8.71 -8.65 9.70
CA PRO A 119 8.35 -9.95 10.27
C PRO A 119 9.06 -11.08 9.53
N GLY A 120 9.54 -12.10 10.24
CA GLY A 120 10.04 -13.32 9.62
C GLY A 120 8.92 -14.00 8.82
N GLY A 121 9.18 -15.21 8.32
CA GLY A 121 8.15 -15.98 7.62
C GLY A 121 8.59 -16.46 6.25
N HIS A 122 7.67 -17.19 5.59
CA HIS A 122 7.94 -17.80 4.28
C HIS A 122 6.63 -18.04 3.53
N VAL A 123 6.75 -18.25 2.22
CA VAL A 123 5.60 -18.59 1.37
C VAL A 123 5.25 -20.06 1.57
N VAL A 124 3.95 -20.33 1.69
CA VAL A 124 3.36 -21.65 1.83
C VAL A 124 2.28 -21.86 0.80
N LYS A 125 2.08 -23.10 0.37
CA LYS A 125 0.92 -23.44 -0.44
C LYS A 125 -0.33 -23.54 0.44
N SER A 126 -1.42 -22.94 -0.01
CA SER A 126 -2.69 -22.97 0.71
C SER A 126 -3.12 -24.40 1.07
N ALA A 127 -2.94 -25.36 0.17
CA ALA A 127 -3.25 -26.76 0.41
C ALA A 127 -2.45 -27.40 1.57
N SER A 128 -1.24 -26.94 1.87
CA SER A 128 -0.40 -27.48 2.93
C SER A 128 -0.83 -27.05 4.34
N LEU A 129 -1.68 -26.05 4.47
CA LEU A 129 -2.19 -25.57 5.77
C LEU A 129 -2.96 -26.61 6.55
N HIS A 130 -3.47 -27.64 5.86
CA HIS A 130 -4.20 -28.73 6.48
C HIS A 130 -3.30 -29.84 7.05
N ASP A 131 -2.05 -29.84 6.67
CA ASP A 131 -1.08 -30.87 7.09
C ASP A 131 -0.31 -30.46 8.37
N GLY A 132 -0.26 -29.15 8.65
CA GLY A 132 0.37 -28.56 9.83
C GLY A 132 0.38 -27.05 9.77
N ASP A 133 0.45 -26.41 10.93
CA ASP A 133 0.63 -24.96 11.01
C ASP A 133 2.02 -24.59 10.46
N PRO A 134 2.13 -23.58 9.58
CA PRO A 134 3.41 -23.18 8.98
C PRO A 134 4.34 -22.49 9.99
N LEU A 135 3.77 -21.92 11.05
CA LEU A 135 4.45 -21.19 12.13
C LEU A 135 3.75 -21.45 13.46
N PRO A 136 4.43 -21.27 14.61
CA PRO A 136 3.77 -21.23 15.91
C PRO A 136 2.68 -20.14 15.93
N ARG A 137 1.53 -20.46 16.51
CA ARG A 137 0.45 -19.48 16.71
C ARG A 137 0.81 -18.46 17.80
N PRO A 138 0.37 -17.20 17.66
CA PRO A 138 -0.41 -16.64 16.56
C PRO A 138 0.44 -16.28 15.34
N TYR A 139 -0.11 -16.47 14.15
CA TYR A 139 0.52 -16.08 12.89
C TYR A 139 -0.50 -15.47 11.92
N VAL A 140 0.01 -14.79 10.90
CA VAL A 140 -0.78 -14.15 9.84
C VAL A 140 -0.56 -14.91 8.54
N LEU A 141 -1.66 -15.20 7.84
CA LEU A 141 -1.66 -15.62 6.43
C LEU A 141 -2.11 -14.45 5.59
N LYS A 142 -1.38 -14.14 4.54
CA LYS A 142 -1.74 -13.06 3.60
C LYS A 142 -1.28 -13.41 2.18
N PRO A 143 -2.00 -12.98 1.14
CA PRO A 143 -1.53 -13.14 -0.24
C PRO A 143 -0.20 -12.42 -0.44
N VAL A 144 0.64 -13.00 -1.31
CA VAL A 144 1.97 -12.42 -1.60
C VAL A 144 1.84 -11.08 -2.31
N ASN A 145 0.88 -10.92 -3.25
CA ASN A 145 0.80 -9.82 -4.22
C ASN A 145 -0.51 -9.01 -4.14
N GLU A 146 -1.27 -9.10 -3.04
CA GLU A 146 -2.51 -8.34 -2.87
C GLU A 146 -2.32 -7.15 -1.92
N GLY A 147 -3.10 -6.09 -2.17
CA GLY A 147 -3.19 -4.90 -1.33
C GLY A 147 -4.40 -4.90 -0.40
N SER A 148 -4.64 -3.79 0.28
CA SER A 148 -5.85 -3.44 1.04
C SER A 148 -6.33 -4.48 2.06
N SER A 149 -5.44 -5.27 2.66
CA SER A 149 -5.79 -6.36 3.59
C SER A 149 -6.70 -7.45 3.01
N VAL A 150 -6.84 -7.52 1.69
CA VAL A 150 -7.60 -8.58 1.02
C VAL A 150 -6.93 -9.93 1.29
N GLY A 151 -7.71 -10.91 1.72
CA GLY A 151 -7.21 -12.28 1.95
C GLY A 151 -6.38 -12.46 3.22
N VAL A 152 -6.28 -11.48 4.10
CA VAL A 152 -5.54 -11.58 5.37
C VAL A 152 -6.33 -12.39 6.40
N ALA A 153 -5.68 -13.35 7.04
CA ALA A 153 -6.22 -14.12 8.16
C ALA A 153 -5.23 -14.13 9.32
N ILE A 154 -5.72 -13.88 10.54
CA ILE A 154 -4.96 -14.06 11.76
C ILE A 154 -5.36 -15.41 12.37
N VAL A 155 -4.39 -16.33 12.48
CA VAL A 155 -4.59 -17.66 13.02
C VAL A 155 -4.08 -17.69 14.47
N THR A 156 -5.00 -17.89 15.40
CA THR A 156 -4.75 -17.97 16.85
C THR A 156 -5.23 -19.30 17.39
N ASP A 157 -4.92 -19.61 18.64
CA ASP A 157 -5.49 -20.80 19.32
C ASP A 157 -7.00 -20.68 19.53
N ALA A 158 -7.52 -19.46 19.59
CA ALA A 158 -8.95 -19.17 19.73
C ALA A 158 -9.68 -19.11 18.38
N SER A 159 -8.97 -19.14 17.25
CA SER A 159 -9.61 -19.15 15.93
C SER A 159 -10.36 -20.46 15.68
N ASN A 160 -11.52 -20.38 15.02
CA ASN A 160 -12.36 -21.55 14.73
C ASN A 160 -11.84 -22.43 13.57
N TYR A 161 -10.57 -22.28 13.20
CA TYR A 161 -10.01 -22.98 12.04
C TYR A 161 -9.48 -24.38 12.36
N GLY A 162 -9.38 -24.77 13.63
CA GLY A 162 -8.72 -26.00 14.06
C GLY A 162 -7.20 -25.84 14.21
N ASN A 163 -6.53 -26.90 14.71
CA ASN A 163 -5.08 -26.94 14.91
C ASN A 163 -4.54 -28.34 14.55
N PRO A 164 -3.94 -28.53 13.33
CA PRO A 164 -3.79 -27.57 12.22
C PRO A 164 -5.12 -27.13 11.62
N ILE A 165 -5.08 -26.19 10.65
CA ILE A 165 -6.30 -25.71 9.99
C ILE A 165 -7.07 -26.88 9.38
N ALA A 166 -8.31 -27.07 9.82
CA ALA A 166 -9.14 -28.18 9.39
C ALA A 166 -9.50 -28.04 7.89
N ARG A 167 -9.63 -29.19 7.18
CA ARG A 167 -10.03 -29.19 5.76
C ARG A 167 -11.44 -28.64 5.52
N SER A 168 -12.28 -28.64 6.55
CA SER A 168 -13.63 -28.06 6.54
C SER A 168 -13.65 -26.58 6.94
N ALA A 169 -12.52 -25.99 7.35
CA ALA A 169 -12.49 -24.60 7.72
C ALA A 169 -12.52 -23.72 6.47
N GLU A 170 -13.37 -22.72 6.48
CA GLU A 170 -13.46 -21.71 5.43
C GLU A 170 -12.66 -20.47 5.85
N GLY A 171 -11.99 -19.86 4.88
CA GLY A 171 -11.23 -18.66 5.13
C GLY A 171 -10.68 -18.01 3.85
N PRO A 172 -10.19 -16.79 3.95
CA PRO A 172 -9.75 -16.02 2.79
C PRO A 172 -8.57 -16.65 2.04
N TRP A 173 -7.81 -17.52 2.69
CA TRP A 173 -6.69 -18.25 2.06
C TRP A 173 -7.10 -19.17 0.91
N GLN A 174 -8.36 -19.62 0.85
CA GLN A 174 -8.86 -20.55 -0.16
C GLN A 174 -8.86 -19.96 -1.58
N GLN A 175 -8.79 -18.65 -1.70
CA GLN A 175 -8.80 -17.95 -2.99
C GLN A 175 -7.39 -17.86 -3.62
N PHE A 176 -6.35 -18.29 -2.88
CA PHE A 176 -4.96 -18.13 -3.29
C PHE A 176 -4.22 -19.46 -3.23
N ASP A 177 -3.41 -19.75 -4.24
CA ASP A 177 -2.58 -20.95 -4.27
C ASP A 177 -1.40 -20.83 -3.30
N GLU A 178 -0.84 -19.63 -3.17
CA GLU A 178 0.31 -19.33 -2.33
C GLU A 178 0.01 -18.16 -1.39
N LEU A 179 0.48 -18.29 -0.15
CA LEU A 179 0.31 -17.31 0.92
C LEU A 179 1.64 -17.07 1.62
N LEU A 180 1.86 -15.85 2.05
CA LEU A 180 2.94 -15.52 2.97
C LEU A 180 2.44 -15.78 4.40
N ALA A 181 3.11 -16.67 5.12
CA ALA A 181 2.91 -16.91 6.54
C ALA A 181 3.94 -16.11 7.34
N GLU A 182 3.47 -15.27 8.29
CA GLU A 182 4.32 -14.42 9.14
C GLU A 182 3.91 -14.55 10.61
N PRO A 183 4.86 -14.42 11.57
CA PRO A 183 4.49 -14.25 12.97
C PRO A 183 3.57 -13.04 13.15
N PHE A 184 2.56 -13.18 13.98
CA PHE A 184 1.70 -12.04 14.33
C PHE A 184 2.47 -11.08 15.25
N ILE A 185 2.59 -9.83 14.86
CA ILE A 185 3.17 -8.78 15.68
C ILE A 185 2.05 -8.07 16.43
N ALA A 186 2.05 -8.18 17.75
CA ALA A 186 1.07 -7.54 18.62
C ALA A 186 1.26 -6.00 18.66
N GLY A 187 0.34 -5.30 19.33
CA GLY A 187 0.45 -3.88 19.62
C GLY A 187 -0.16 -2.97 18.58
N LYS A 188 0.50 -1.85 18.28
CA LYS A 188 -0.02 -0.73 17.50
C LYS A 188 0.15 -0.94 16.00
N GLU A 189 -0.80 -0.45 15.22
CA GLU A 189 -0.67 -0.32 13.78
C GLU A 189 -0.31 1.11 13.42
N LEU A 190 0.79 1.28 12.70
CA LEU A 190 1.33 2.59 12.37
C LEU A 190 1.52 2.71 10.87
N THR A 191 1.45 3.92 10.37
CA THR A 191 1.74 4.21 8.97
C THR A 191 2.53 5.51 8.83
N VAL A 192 3.44 5.54 7.84
CA VAL A 192 4.28 6.70 7.53
C VAL A 192 4.21 6.98 6.03
N ALA A 193 3.81 8.17 5.67
CA ALA A 193 3.89 8.66 4.30
C ALA A 193 5.28 9.24 4.00
N VAL A 194 5.78 8.97 2.81
CA VAL A 194 6.94 9.65 2.23
C VAL A 194 6.46 10.40 0.99
N LEU A 195 6.79 11.68 0.89
CA LEU A 195 6.49 12.53 -0.25
C LEU A 195 7.75 13.24 -0.72
N ASP A 196 8.10 13.06 -1.99
CA ASP A 196 9.28 13.67 -2.61
C ASP A 196 10.58 13.50 -1.81
N GLY A 197 10.76 12.33 -1.17
CA GLY A 197 11.95 11.99 -0.41
C GLY A 197 11.96 12.51 1.04
N GLU A 198 10.82 12.98 1.55
CA GLU A 198 10.65 13.40 2.94
C GLU A 198 9.59 12.53 3.63
N ALA A 199 9.91 11.95 4.78
CA ALA A 199 8.94 11.30 5.64
C ALA A 199 8.11 12.36 6.36
N LEU A 200 6.78 12.29 6.28
CA LEU A 200 5.88 13.36 6.74
C LEU A 200 5.58 13.24 8.25
N ALA A 201 4.89 12.20 8.63
CA ALA A 201 4.48 11.96 10.01
C ALA A 201 4.28 10.46 10.26
N VAL A 202 4.13 10.08 11.53
CA VAL A 202 3.63 8.76 11.92
C VAL A 202 2.18 8.90 12.35
N THR A 203 1.29 8.13 11.73
CA THR A 203 -0.11 8.01 12.16
C THR A 203 -0.34 6.65 12.81
N GLU A 204 -0.96 6.60 13.97
CA GLU A 204 -1.49 5.37 14.56
C GLU A 204 -2.91 5.14 14.06
N LEU A 205 -3.18 3.91 13.62
CA LEU A 205 -4.49 3.45 13.17
C LEU A 205 -5.11 2.63 14.29
N ILE A 206 -6.21 3.12 14.85
CA ILE A 206 -6.90 2.53 15.98
C ILE A 206 -8.28 2.06 15.53
N PRO A 207 -8.43 0.79 15.10
CA PRO A 207 -9.73 0.24 14.74
C PRO A 207 -10.67 0.27 15.95
N THR A 208 -11.92 0.69 15.74
CA THR A 208 -12.94 0.70 16.80
C THR A 208 -13.42 -0.71 17.14
N GLN A 209 -13.26 -1.64 16.21
CA GLN A 209 -13.56 -3.07 16.37
C GLN A 209 -12.59 -3.91 15.54
N GLY A 210 -12.16 -5.05 16.09
CA GLY A 210 -11.44 -6.08 15.36
C GLY A 210 -10.04 -5.69 14.85
N PHE A 211 -9.81 -5.87 13.57
CA PHE A 211 -8.56 -5.66 12.84
C PHE A 211 -8.75 -4.56 11.78
N TYR A 212 -7.67 -3.90 11.37
CA TYR A 212 -7.69 -2.88 10.32
C TYR A 212 -7.80 -3.55 8.95
N ASP A 213 -8.99 -4.05 8.64
CA ASP A 213 -9.36 -4.70 7.39
C ASP A 213 -9.85 -3.68 6.31
N TYR A 214 -10.36 -4.20 5.20
CA TYR A 214 -10.86 -3.38 4.10
C TYR A 214 -11.98 -2.42 4.55
N ASP A 215 -12.93 -2.90 5.32
CA ASP A 215 -14.06 -2.07 5.80
C ASP A 215 -13.58 -0.99 6.76
N ALA A 216 -12.65 -1.34 7.66
CA ALA A 216 -12.03 -0.38 8.58
C ALA A 216 -11.22 0.71 7.88
N LYS A 217 -10.67 0.42 6.67
CA LYS A 217 -9.89 1.39 5.85
C LYS A 217 -10.75 2.42 5.13
N TYR A 218 -11.94 2.02 4.68
CA TYR A 218 -12.73 2.83 3.74
C TYR A 218 -14.10 3.26 4.26
N THR A 219 -14.46 2.86 5.49
CA THR A 219 -15.72 3.28 6.13
C THR A 219 -15.45 4.31 7.23
N ASP A 220 -16.06 5.48 7.11
CA ASP A 220 -15.92 6.55 8.10
C ASP A 220 -16.36 6.10 9.50
N GLY A 221 -15.57 6.47 10.52
CA GLY A 221 -15.84 6.16 11.91
C GLY A 221 -15.45 4.74 12.38
N LEU A 222 -14.98 3.84 11.50
CA LEU A 222 -14.51 2.51 11.92
C LEU A 222 -13.06 2.50 12.38
N THR A 223 -12.27 3.53 12.06
CA THR A 223 -10.89 3.68 12.52
C THR A 223 -10.64 5.10 12.98
N VAL A 224 -10.01 5.25 14.13
CA VAL A 224 -9.50 6.55 14.60
C VAL A 224 -8.07 6.69 14.11
N HIS A 225 -7.78 7.80 13.44
CA HIS A 225 -6.44 8.18 13.00
C HIS A 225 -5.85 9.15 14.04
N GLN A 226 -4.79 8.74 14.69
CA GLN A 226 -4.04 9.62 15.59
C GLN A 226 -2.77 10.11 14.90
N CYS A 227 -2.81 11.32 14.38
CA CYS A 227 -1.69 11.97 13.68
C CYS A 227 -1.35 13.32 14.34
N PRO A 228 -0.13 13.52 14.88
CA PRO A 228 0.92 12.50 15.03
C PRO A 228 0.57 11.42 16.07
N ALA A 229 1.12 10.23 15.90
CA ALA A 229 0.95 9.12 16.84
C ALA A 229 1.63 9.41 18.19
N ASP A 230 1.00 8.95 19.28
CA ASP A 230 1.60 9.02 20.63
C ASP A 230 2.57 7.86 20.84
N LEU A 231 3.85 8.12 20.57
CA LEU A 231 4.94 7.16 20.58
C LEU A 231 6.19 7.73 21.24
N PRO A 232 7.08 6.88 21.79
CA PRO A 232 8.42 7.31 22.18
C PRO A 232 9.16 7.95 20.99
N ALA A 233 9.90 9.03 21.24
CA ALA A 233 10.54 9.83 20.20
C ALA A 233 11.55 9.04 19.35
N ASP A 234 12.21 8.04 19.92
CA ASP A 234 13.12 7.12 19.21
C ASP A 234 12.37 6.18 18.27
N VAL A 235 11.19 5.71 18.67
CA VAL A 235 10.33 4.86 17.83
C VAL A 235 9.76 5.67 16.66
N THR A 236 9.27 6.89 16.92
CA THR A 236 8.79 7.81 15.87
C THR A 236 9.89 8.05 14.83
N ARG A 237 11.09 8.40 15.28
CA ARG A 237 12.24 8.64 14.39
C ARG A 237 12.58 7.39 13.59
N ALA A 238 12.66 6.23 14.25
CA ALA A 238 12.99 4.97 13.58
C ALA A 238 11.94 4.58 12.53
N ALA A 239 10.65 4.79 12.79
CA ALA A 239 9.59 4.52 11.81
C ALA A 239 9.75 5.42 10.57
N MET A 240 10.00 6.72 10.76
CA MET A 240 10.24 7.66 9.66
C MET A 240 11.52 7.33 8.88
N ASP A 241 12.62 7.02 9.57
CA ASP A 241 13.89 6.63 8.94
C ASP A 241 13.75 5.33 8.15
N MET A 242 13.04 4.32 8.69
CA MET A 242 12.77 3.06 8.01
C MET A 242 11.88 3.25 6.76
N ALA A 243 10.84 4.08 6.84
CA ALA A 243 9.98 4.39 5.70
C ALA A 243 10.76 5.07 4.57
N LEU A 244 11.57 6.06 4.90
CA LEU A 244 12.42 6.77 3.93
C LEU A 244 13.49 5.84 3.33
N ALA A 245 14.13 5.01 4.15
CA ALA A 245 15.12 4.03 3.70
C ALA A 245 14.48 2.99 2.75
N ALA A 246 13.29 2.49 3.06
CA ALA A 246 12.55 1.57 2.21
C ALA A 246 12.15 2.22 0.87
N HIS A 247 11.61 3.44 0.92
CA HIS A 247 11.29 4.25 -0.28
C HIS A 247 12.49 4.36 -1.21
N ASN A 248 13.65 4.75 -0.67
CA ASN A 248 14.86 4.92 -1.46
C ASN A 248 15.42 3.60 -1.99
N ALA A 249 15.45 2.54 -1.16
CA ALA A 249 15.99 1.25 -1.54
C ALA A 249 15.20 0.56 -2.65
N LEU A 250 13.87 0.73 -2.67
CA LEU A 250 13.01 0.23 -3.72
C LEU A 250 13.01 1.11 -4.99
N GLY A 251 13.66 2.27 -4.94
CA GLY A 251 13.66 3.23 -6.05
C GLY A 251 12.31 3.91 -6.26
N CYS A 252 11.55 4.07 -5.20
CA CYS A 252 10.26 4.76 -5.24
C CYS A 252 10.39 6.25 -5.59
N LYS A 253 9.30 6.85 -6.05
CA LYS A 253 9.19 8.26 -6.41
C LYS A 253 7.83 8.82 -5.99
N GLY A 254 7.76 10.15 -5.82
CA GLY A 254 6.53 10.85 -5.44
C GLY A 254 6.05 10.43 -4.06
N ALA A 255 4.78 10.01 -3.97
CA ALA A 255 4.20 9.59 -2.72
C ALA A 255 4.27 8.06 -2.52
N THR A 256 4.66 7.64 -1.33
CA THR A 256 4.53 6.24 -0.86
C THR A 256 3.99 6.22 0.56
N ARG A 257 3.49 5.07 0.99
CA ARG A 257 3.07 4.84 2.37
C ARG A 257 3.67 3.52 2.84
N SER A 258 4.35 3.57 3.97
CA SER A 258 4.89 2.40 4.65
C SER A 258 4.04 2.04 5.85
N ASP A 259 3.61 0.79 5.95
CA ASP A 259 2.75 0.31 7.03
C ASP A 259 3.57 -0.55 8.00
N PHE A 260 3.35 -0.38 9.31
CA PHE A 260 4.13 -0.98 10.38
C PHE A 260 3.25 -1.62 11.44
N ARG A 261 3.84 -2.61 12.15
CA ARG A 261 3.37 -3.04 13.47
C ARG A 261 4.42 -2.68 14.51
N TYR A 262 3.94 -2.24 15.67
CA TYR A 262 4.80 -1.89 16.79
C TYR A 262 4.33 -2.53 18.08
N ASP A 263 5.16 -3.41 18.65
CA ASP A 263 4.95 -4.01 19.97
C ASP A 263 5.69 -3.19 21.04
N PRO A 264 4.98 -2.38 21.84
CA PRO A 264 5.59 -1.54 22.87
C PRO A 264 6.35 -2.34 23.94
N ALA A 265 5.98 -3.61 24.17
CA ALA A 265 6.64 -4.45 25.17
C ALA A 265 8.11 -4.76 24.81
N GLN A 266 8.45 -4.66 23.53
CA GLN A 266 9.81 -4.91 23.02
C GLN A 266 10.60 -3.60 22.77
N GLY A 267 10.03 -2.43 23.11
CA GLY A 267 10.63 -1.13 22.81
C GLY A 267 10.95 -0.99 21.33
N LEU A 268 12.06 -0.36 20.97
CA LEU A 268 12.46 -0.14 19.56
C LEU A 268 12.61 -1.44 18.76
N ALA A 269 12.92 -2.55 19.42
CA ALA A 269 13.03 -3.88 18.77
C ALA A 269 11.66 -4.40 18.30
N GLY A 270 10.56 -3.88 18.83
CA GLY A 270 9.20 -4.25 18.47
C GLY A 270 8.65 -3.54 17.22
N LEU A 271 9.41 -2.66 16.56
CA LEU A 271 8.99 -1.98 15.35
C LEU A 271 9.32 -2.81 14.11
N TYR A 272 8.31 -3.13 13.31
CA TYR A 272 8.41 -3.94 12.09
C TYR A 272 7.70 -3.26 10.93
N LEU A 273 8.40 -3.11 9.79
CA LEU A 273 7.81 -2.73 8.51
C LEU A 273 7.07 -3.93 7.93
N LEU A 274 5.82 -3.75 7.51
CA LEU A 274 5.00 -4.78 6.90
C LEU A 274 5.04 -4.74 5.38
N GLU A 275 4.86 -3.55 4.81
CA GLU A 275 4.77 -3.32 3.36
C GLU A 275 5.04 -1.86 3.00
N VAL A 276 5.32 -1.62 1.72
CA VAL A 276 5.44 -0.29 1.13
C VAL A 276 4.43 -0.18 -0.01
N ASN A 277 3.49 0.74 0.13
CA ASN A 277 2.49 1.03 -0.91
C ASN A 277 3.01 2.16 -1.80
N THR A 278 3.18 1.88 -3.10
CA THR A 278 3.69 2.83 -4.10
C THR A 278 2.60 3.66 -4.76
N GLN A 279 1.33 3.34 -4.52
CA GLN A 279 0.15 4.00 -5.07
C GLN A 279 -0.88 4.28 -3.96
N PRO A 280 -0.52 5.09 -2.94
CA PRO A 280 -1.40 5.31 -1.80
C PRO A 280 -2.69 6.03 -2.22
N GLY A 281 -3.79 5.70 -1.54
CA GLY A 281 -5.10 6.33 -1.76
C GLY A 281 -5.07 7.84 -1.55
N MET A 282 -5.94 8.54 -2.29
CA MET A 282 -6.12 10.00 -2.23
C MET A 282 -7.58 10.38 -1.98
N THR A 283 -8.33 9.51 -1.30
CA THR A 283 -9.69 9.80 -0.83
C THR A 283 -9.67 10.78 0.35
N PRO A 284 -10.81 11.34 0.76
CA PRO A 284 -10.87 12.19 1.95
C PRO A 284 -10.39 11.52 3.26
N LEU A 285 -10.47 10.19 3.35
CA LEU A 285 -10.03 9.39 4.51
C LEU A 285 -8.60 8.84 4.33
N SER A 286 -7.91 9.20 3.24
CA SER A 286 -6.59 8.65 2.95
C SER A 286 -5.49 9.31 3.77
N LEU A 287 -4.54 8.49 4.20
CA LEU A 287 -3.50 8.81 5.17
C LEU A 287 -2.42 9.75 4.64
N VAL A 288 -2.05 9.64 3.35
CA VAL A 288 -1.05 10.55 2.77
C VAL A 288 -1.54 12.00 2.73
N PRO A 289 -2.75 12.30 2.22
CA PRO A 289 -3.30 13.67 2.31
C PRO A 289 -3.47 14.17 3.74
N GLU A 290 -3.75 13.29 4.70
CA GLU A 290 -3.85 13.65 6.12
C GLU A 290 -2.50 14.07 6.70
N GLN A 291 -1.45 13.28 6.47
CA GLN A 291 -0.10 13.57 6.96
C GLN A 291 0.55 14.77 6.26
N ALA A 292 0.08 15.16 5.09
CA ALA A 292 0.58 16.30 4.33
C ALA A 292 -0.05 17.65 4.72
N LYS A 293 -1.03 17.67 5.64
CA LYS A 293 -1.66 18.88 6.17
C LYS A 293 -0.84 19.51 7.27
#